data_cbbb291eb45b1a7764649c38207f45c8
#
_entry.id   cbbb291eb45b1a7764649c38207f45c8
#
_cell.length_a   1.000
_cell.length_b   1.000
_cell.length_c   1.000
_cell.angle_alpha   90.00
_cell.angle_beta   90.00
_cell.angle_gamma   90.00
#
_symmetry.space_group_name_H-M   'P 1'
#
loop_
_entity.id
_entity.type
_entity.pdbx_description
1 polymer ?
#
loop_
_entity_poly.entity_id
_entity_poly.type
_entity_poly.pdbx_seq_one_letter_code
_entity_poly.pdbx_strand_id
1 'polypeptide(L)'
;MNLFIGICGFIITISAIITGVFLKTENEMEHLPKWSIPVAVVGFAVFLLSNSLVIIPTGYTGVKTTFGQIEENTLQNGANWKIPFAQSIEKVNNKQQDIVFDDEIWGETSERTAIYYKGTTVTYQINPEKSAWIYANVSNYKDSLVSNTLVASAIKNSCKALNDTDATNRGLIEPLVQKNVQQSLDEKYGEEVVIINKVVISDTNFEDSYNDAVAAKQTAQLEYEKQQIENQKAIEAAQADATVKTTQAQADADAAVIKAQGQADANKLLNDSLTDMILKEQTIDKWNGELPKVSGASNTMVDVGDIVTN
;
A
#
# COMPACT_ATOMS: atom_id res chain seq x y z
N MET A 1 46.59 7.14 13.88
CA MET A 1 47.41 7.69 14.99
C MET A 1 48.26 6.61 15.62
N ASN A 2 47.71 5.44 16.00
CA ASN A 2 48.48 4.38 16.65
C ASN A 2 49.60 3.79 15.76
N LEU A 3 49.37 3.65 14.45
CA LEU A 3 50.38 3.17 13.50
C LEU A 3 51.60 4.10 13.45
N PHE A 4 51.40 5.42 13.45
CA PHE A 4 52.47 6.42 13.40
C PHE A 4 53.31 6.40 14.67
N ILE A 5 52.67 6.32 15.86
CA ILE A 5 53.35 6.22 17.15
C ILE A 5 54.13 4.90 17.23
N GLY A 6 53.54 3.79 16.72
CA GLY A 6 54.23 2.51 16.65
C GLY A 6 55.48 2.51 15.76
N ILE A 7 55.39 3.15 14.59
CA ILE A 7 56.52 3.29 13.67
C ILE A 7 57.62 4.16 14.33
N CYS A 8 57.27 5.26 15.00
CA CYS A 8 58.24 6.09 15.72
C CYS A 8 58.94 5.29 16.82
N GLY A 9 58.19 4.52 17.63
CA GLY A 9 58.75 3.64 18.66
C GLY A 9 59.71 2.60 18.10
N PHE A 10 59.33 1.96 16.94
CA PHE A 10 60.18 1.00 16.24
C PHE A 10 61.48 1.64 15.70
N ILE A 11 61.37 2.82 15.11
CA ILE A 11 62.56 3.57 14.61
C ILE A 11 63.51 3.94 15.77
N ILE A 12 62.96 4.37 16.93
CA ILE A 12 63.74 4.69 18.12
C ILE A 12 64.48 3.44 18.63
N THR A 13 63.81 2.29 18.69
CA THR A 13 64.45 1.03 19.14
C THR A 13 65.56 0.59 18.20
N ILE A 14 65.32 0.61 16.87
CA ILE A 14 66.32 0.27 15.88
C ILE A 14 67.51 1.23 15.94
N SER A 15 67.24 2.56 16.01
CA SER A 15 68.26 3.55 16.11
C SER A 15 69.14 3.38 17.37
N ALA A 16 68.55 3.08 18.52
CA ALA A 16 69.26 2.83 19.78
C ALA A 16 70.11 1.54 19.72
N ILE A 17 69.62 0.48 19.07
CA ILE A 17 70.35 -0.76 18.84
C ILE A 17 71.54 -0.57 17.90
N ILE A 18 71.30 0.13 16.76
CA ILE A 18 72.33 0.41 15.77
C ILE A 18 73.45 1.28 16.37
N THR A 19 73.05 2.32 17.12
CA THR A 19 74.04 3.19 17.80
C THR A 19 74.86 2.38 18.85
N GLY A 20 74.23 1.52 19.63
CA GLY A 20 74.86 0.65 20.59
C GLY A 20 75.85 -0.34 19.92
N VAL A 21 75.46 -0.94 18.78
CA VAL A 21 76.32 -1.87 18.00
C VAL A 21 77.47 -1.16 17.30
N PHE A 22 77.18 0.01 16.66
CA PHE A 22 78.17 0.77 15.94
C PHE A 22 79.28 1.29 16.83
N LEU A 23 78.89 1.83 18.00
CA LEU A 23 79.88 2.29 19.02
C LEU A 23 80.70 1.16 19.62
N LYS A 24 80.22 -0.08 19.60
CA LYS A 24 80.95 -1.28 19.99
C LYS A 24 81.97 -1.72 18.99
N THR A 25 81.78 -1.41 17.68
CA THR A 25 82.59 -1.91 16.60
C THR A 25 83.80 -0.98 16.30
N GLU A 26 83.72 0.29 16.63
CA GLU A 26 84.69 1.29 16.16
C GLU A 26 85.83 1.59 17.11
N ASN A 27 85.80 1.30 18.38
CA ASN A 27 86.98 1.41 19.25
C ASN A 27 86.83 0.79 20.62
N GLU A 28 87.91 0.32 21.16
CA GLU A 28 88.33 0.02 22.54
C GLU A 28 87.56 0.67 23.68
N MET A 29 86.31 0.96 23.52
CA MET A 29 85.44 1.42 24.60
C MET A 29 84.74 0.23 25.26
N GLU A 30 85.24 -0.17 26.35
CA GLU A 30 84.78 -1.19 27.26
C GLU A 30 83.35 -0.95 27.79
N HIS A 31 82.72 0.13 27.39
CA HIS A 31 81.40 0.49 27.87
C HIS A 31 80.50 0.91 26.71
N LEU A 32 79.55 0.04 26.34
CA LEU A 32 78.31 0.49 25.71
C LEU A 32 77.76 1.73 26.42
N PRO A 33 77.39 2.81 25.74
CA PRO A 33 76.86 3.96 26.44
C PRO A 33 75.67 3.46 27.32
N LYS A 34 75.84 3.62 28.63
CA LYS A 34 74.91 3.08 29.67
C LYS A 34 73.44 3.46 29.38
N TRP A 35 73.21 4.44 28.50
CA TRP A 35 71.92 4.95 28.11
C TRP A 35 71.28 4.24 26.89
N SER A 36 72.06 3.50 26.06
CA SER A 36 71.54 2.84 24.86
C SER A 36 70.53 1.73 25.18
N ILE A 37 70.80 0.95 26.22
CA ILE A 37 69.90 -0.13 26.66
C ILE A 37 68.57 0.42 27.22
N PRO A 38 68.56 1.39 28.15
CA PRO A 38 67.28 1.93 28.64
C PRO A 38 66.48 2.65 27.50
N VAL A 39 67.12 3.34 26.59
CA VAL A 39 66.40 3.97 25.43
C VAL A 39 65.80 2.91 24.54
N ALA A 40 66.51 1.79 24.24
CA ALA A 40 65.98 0.70 23.48
C ALA A 40 64.77 0.04 24.17
N VAL A 41 64.85 -0.17 25.48
CA VAL A 41 63.72 -0.74 26.27
C VAL A 41 62.52 0.20 26.26
N VAL A 42 62.71 1.48 26.47
CA VAL A 42 61.61 2.45 26.41
C VAL A 42 60.99 2.53 25.03
N GLY A 43 61.77 2.54 23.94
CA GLY A 43 61.28 2.54 22.58
C GLY A 43 60.48 1.26 22.27
N PHE A 44 60.99 0.09 22.74
CA PHE A 44 60.26 -1.16 22.57
C PHE A 44 58.93 -1.21 23.39
N ALA A 45 58.96 -0.68 24.61
CA ALA A 45 57.76 -0.53 25.42
C ALA A 45 56.72 0.38 24.74
N VAL A 46 57.12 1.52 24.18
CA VAL A 46 56.23 2.41 23.43
C VAL A 46 55.67 1.70 22.17
N PHE A 47 56.51 0.92 21.47
CA PHE A 47 56.07 0.11 20.34
C PHE A 47 55.00 -0.91 20.73
N LEU A 48 55.22 -1.66 21.81
CA LEU A 48 54.26 -2.64 22.33
C LEU A 48 52.97 -1.95 22.75
N LEU A 49 53.03 -0.86 23.50
CA LEU A 49 51.85 -0.13 23.98
C LEU A 49 51.02 0.43 22.80
N SER A 50 51.69 0.96 21.79
CA SER A 50 51.03 1.49 20.60
C SER A 50 50.26 0.39 19.83
N ASN A 51 50.78 -0.82 19.79
CA ASN A 51 50.14 -1.95 19.12
C ASN A 51 49.14 -2.71 20.03
N SER A 52 49.13 -2.39 21.34
CA SER A 52 48.19 -2.99 22.29
C SER A 52 46.82 -2.35 22.27
N LEU A 53 46.71 -1.08 21.87
CA LEU A 53 45.45 -0.33 21.90
C LEU A 53 44.68 -0.47 20.57
N VAL A 54 43.45 -0.96 20.66
CA VAL A 54 42.53 -1.04 19.52
C VAL A 54 41.26 -0.26 19.84
N ILE A 55 40.87 0.65 18.95
CA ILE A 55 39.63 1.41 19.07
C ILE A 55 38.57 0.74 18.21
N ILE A 56 37.46 0.35 18.84
CA ILE A 56 36.28 -0.21 18.20
C ILE A 56 35.26 0.93 18.07
N PRO A 57 34.86 1.29 16.84
CA PRO A 57 33.89 2.36 16.63
C PRO A 57 32.49 1.98 17.08
N THR A 58 31.64 2.97 17.33
CA THR A 58 30.21 2.76 17.67
C THR A 58 29.49 2.00 16.58
N GLY A 59 28.67 1.02 16.97
CA GLY A 59 27.95 0.13 16.06
C GLY A 59 28.78 -1.05 15.55
N TYR A 60 29.96 -1.28 16.18
CA TYR A 60 30.76 -2.48 15.97
C TYR A 60 31.09 -3.14 17.30
N THR A 61 31.25 -4.44 17.26
CA THR A 61 31.82 -5.22 18.36
C THR A 61 33.14 -5.85 17.94
N GLY A 62 34.03 -6.07 18.89
CA GLY A 62 35.29 -6.73 18.67
C GLY A 62 35.23 -8.20 19.04
N VAL A 63 35.64 -9.05 18.13
CA VAL A 63 35.89 -10.47 18.38
C VAL A 63 37.38 -10.66 18.62
N LYS A 64 37.74 -11.05 19.81
CA LYS A 64 39.13 -11.26 20.20
C LYS A 64 39.56 -12.70 19.93
N THR A 65 40.67 -12.86 19.23
CA THR A 65 41.29 -14.17 19.01
C THR A 65 42.66 -14.22 19.68
N THR A 66 42.96 -15.28 20.41
CA THR A 66 44.24 -15.52 21.07
C THR A 66 44.90 -16.76 20.46
N PHE A 67 46.00 -16.59 19.76
CA PHE A 67 46.69 -17.64 18.98
C PHE A 67 45.76 -18.42 18.05
N GLY A 68 44.75 -17.72 17.44
CA GLY A 68 43.76 -18.31 16.52
C GLY A 68 42.53 -18.89 17.23
N GLN A 69 42.51 -18.99 18.54
CA GLN A 69 41.32 -19.39 19.29
C GLN A 69 40.44 -18.19 19.55
N ILE A 70 39.17 -18.30 19.18
CA ILE A 70 38.17 -17.24 19.35
C ILE A 70 37.70 -17.24 20.81
N GLU A 71 37.71 -16.07 21.44
CA GLU A 71 37.13 -15.87 22.75
C GLU A 71 35.61 -15.69 22.64
N GLU A 72 34.84 -16.32 23.51
CA GLU A 72 33.36 -16.27 23.46
C GLU A 72 32.80 -14.86 23.78
N ASN A 73 33.56 -14.10 24.57
CA ASN A 73 33.15 -12.76 25.00
C ASN A 73 33.45 -11.74 23.91
N THR A 74 32.44 -10.95 23.54
CA THR A 74 32.58 -9.83 22.61
C THR A 74 33.09 -8.59 23.35
N LEU A 75 34.01 -7.86 22.69
CA LEU A 75 34.48 -6.58 23.16
C LEU A 75 33.52 -5.47 22.74
N GLN A 76 33.16 -4.63 23.70
CA GLN A 76 32.34 -3.46 23.47
C GLN A 76 33.07 -2.37 22.68
N ASN A 77 32.30 -1.44 22.08
CA ASN A 77 32.84 -0.25 21.43
C ASN A 77 33.63 0.61 22.42
N GLY A 78 34.67 1.27 21.91
CA GLY A 78 35.58 2.08 22.69
C GLY A 78 37.03 1.61 22.59
N ALA A 79 37.85 1.97 23.59
CA ALA A 79 39.24 1.59 23.68
C ALA A 79 39.40 0.22 24.34
N ASN A 80 39.99 -0.71 23.62
CA ASN A 80 40.21 -2.08 24.09
C ASN A 80 41.72 -2.41 24.01
N TRP A 81 42.16 -3.32 24.88
CA TRP A 81 43.54 -3.75 24.95
C TRP A 81 43.69 -5.15 24.36
N LYS A 82 44.77 -5.36 23.61
CA LYS A 82 45.20 -6.68 23.14
C LYS A 82 46.68 -6.87 23.39
N ILE A 83 47.11 -8.11 23.55
CA ILE A 83 48.51 -8.46 23.61
C ILE A 83 49.06 -8.49 22.18
N PRO A 84 50.04 -7.61 21.82
CA PRO A 84 50.65 -7.63 20.48
C PRO A 84 51.22 -9.00 20.16
N PHE A 85 51.10 -9.42 18.88
CA PHE A 85 51.57 -10.71 18.35
C PHE A 85 50.78 -11.95 18.81
N ALA A 86 50.22 -11.95 20.01
CA ALA A 86 49.45 -13.09 20.52
C ALA A 86 47.95 -12.97 20.25
N GLN A 87 47.42 -11.74 20.20
CA GLN A 87 45.98 -11.48 20.05
C GLN A 87 45.67 -10.62 18.84
N SER A 88 44.60 -10.95 18.16
CA SER A 88 43.95 -10.08 17.15
C SER A 88 42.52 -9.73 17.55
N ILE A 89 42.01 -8.60 17.07
CA ILE A 89 40.64 -8.17 17.28
C ILE A 89 40.05 -7.87 15.90
N GLU A 90 39.04 -8.68 15.55
CA GLU A 90 38.26 -8.46 14.33
C GLU A 90 36.98 -7.67 14.68
N LYS A 91 36.55 -6.78 13.78
CA LYS A 91 35.41 -5.90 14.00
C LYS A 91 34.23 -6.44 13.25
N VAL A 92 33.17 -6.79 13.97
CA VAL A 92 31.88 -7.20 13.41
C VAL A 92 30.95 -5.98 13.35
N ASN A 93 30.30 -5.78 12.20
CA ASN A 93 29.34 -4.70 12.01
C ASN A 93 27.99 -5.11 12.59
N ASN A 94 27.54 -4.40 13.64
CA ASN A 94 26.25 -4.63 14.30
C ASN A 94 25.21 -3.54 13.93
N LYS A 95 25.55 -2.64 13.00
CA LYS A 95 24.58 -1.67 12.48
C LYS A 95 23.54 -2.37 11.62
N GLN A 96 22.42 -1.70 11.43
CA GLN A 96 21.44 -2.14 10.44
C GLN A 96 22.06 -2.18 9.05
N GLN A 97 21.83 -3.26 8.34
CA GLN A 97 22.34 -3.52 6.99
C GLN A 97 21.16 -3.96 6.13
N ASP A 98 21.15 -3.49 4.88
CA ASP A 98 20.13 -3.85 3.90
C ASP A 98 20.73 -4.81 2.88
N ILE A 99 19.98 -5.89 2.60
CA ILE A 99 20.25 -6.75 1.45
C ILE A 99 19.05 -6.66 0.51
N VAL A 100 19.33 -6.43 -0.76
CA VAL A 100 18.31 -6.35 -1.80
C VAL A 100 18.39 -7.63 -2.64
N PHE A 101 17.25 -8.25 -2.84
CA PHE A 101 17.05 -9.40 -3.73
C PHE A 101 16.16 -8.95 -4.89
N ASP A 102 16.75 -8.76 -6.07
CA ASP A 102 16.05 -8.27 -7.27
C ASP A 102 15.33 -9.39 -8.04
N ASP A 103 15.55 -10.64 -7.65
CA ASP A 103 14.93 -11.80 -8.29
C ASP A 103 13.40 -11.79 -8.11
N GLU A 104 12.70 -12.29 -9.11
CA GLU A 104 11.27 -12.57 -9.00
C GLU A 104 11.06 -13.88 -8.26
N ILE A 105 10.35 -13.80 -7.14
CA ILE A 105 10.02 -14.96 -6.32
C ILE A 105 8.55 -15.29 -6.55
N TRP A 106 8.31 -16.37 -7.28
CA TRP A 106 6.97 -16.89 -7.53
C TRP A 106 6.46 -17.70 -6.34
N GLY A 107 5.26 -17.37 -5.87
CA GLY A 107 4.53 -18.07 -4.83
C GLY A 107 3.14 -18.47 -5.30
N GLU A 108 2.44 -19.21 -4.45
CA GLU A 108 1.05 -19.64 -4.64
C GLU A 108 0.26 -19.22 -3.40
N THR A 109 -0.88 -18.56 -3.60
CA THR A 109 -1.80 -18.18 -2.53
C THR A 109 -2.57 -19.38 -1.98
N SER A 110 -3.32 -19.19 -0.89
CA SER A 110 -4.21 -20.25 -0.37
C SER A 110 -5.31 -20.66 -1.37
N GLU A 111 -5.63 -19.78 -2.31
CA GLU A 111 -6.60 -20.01 -3.40
C GLU A 111 -5.97 -20.64 -4.64
N ARG A 112 -4.66 -20.98 -4.58
CA ARG A 112 -3.84 -21.55 -5.66
C ARG A 112 -3.60 -20.61 -6.84
N THR A 113 -3.66 -19.34 -6.61
CA THR A 113 -3.33 -18.34 -7.61
C THR A 113 -1.82 -18.05 -7.59
N ALA A 114 -1.18 -18.04 -8.75
CA ALA A 114 0.22 -17.71 -8.90
C ALA A 114 0.42 -16.19 -8.75
N ILE A 115 1.34 -15.80 -7.86
CA ILE A 115 1.71 -14.41 -7.59
C ILE A 115 3.22 -14.30 -7.50
N TYR A 116 3.80 -13.21 -7.99
CA TYR A 116 5.22 -12.94 -7.82
C TYR A 116 5.48 -11.73 -6.93
N TYR A 117 6.64 -11.77 -6.30
CA TYR A 117 7.20 -10.71 -5.49
C TYR A 117 8.59 -10.37 -6.01
N LYS A 118 8.86 -9.08 -6.23
CA LYS A 118 10.12 -8.60 -6.81
C LYS A 118 10.70 -7.47 -6.00
N GLY A 119 12.04 -7.38 -5.98
CA GLY A 119 12.75 -6.31 -5.28
C GLY A 119 12.54 -6.38 -3.77
N THR A 120 12.78 -7.55 -3.17
CA THR A 120 12.66 -7.74 -1.74
C THR A 120 13.88 -7.21 -1.02
N THR A 121 13.71 -6.21 -0.16
CA THR A 121 14.76 -5.67 0.71
C THR A 121 14.58 -6.18 2.13
N VAL A 122 15.63 -6.77 2.68
CA VAL A 122 15.65 -7.24 4.06
C VAL A 122 16.64 -6.41 4.85
N THR A 123 16.14 -5.68 5.85
CA THR A 123 16.94 -4.92 6.81
C THR A 123 17.19 -5.79 8.04
N TYR A 124 18.43 -6.06 8.33
CA TYR A 124 18.84 -6.90 9.46
C TYR A 124 19.99 -6.29 10.24
N GLN A 125 20.22 -6.81 11.44
CA GLN A 125 21.38 -6.48 12.26
C GLN A 125 21.88 -7.73 13.01
N ILE A 126 23.17 -7.78 13.27
CA ILE A 126 23.81 -8.82 14.08
C ILE A 126 23.69 -8.41 15.54
N ASN A 127 23.26 -9.35 16.39
CA ASN A 127 23.25 -9.13 17.84
C ASN A 127 24.69 -8.94 18.36
N PRO A 128 24.99 -7.81 19.03
CA PRO A 128 26.33 -7.53 19.55
C PRO A 128 26.89 -8.64 20.45
N GLU A 129 26.05 -9.26 21.26
CA GLU A 129 26.46 -10.32 22.19
C GLU A 129 26.82 -11.63 21.48
N LYS A 130 26.25 -11.85 20.29
CA LYS A 130 26.46 -13.07 19.48
C LYS A 130 27.50 -12.91 18.37
N SER A 131 28.15 -11.75 18.29
CA SER A 131 29.13 -11.47 17.24
C SER A 131 30.32 -12.45 17.24
N ALA A 132 30.78 -12.88 18.39
CA ALA A 132 31.86 -13.88 18.51
C ALA A 132 31.40 -15.24 17.97
N TRP A 133 30.19 -15.65 18.26
CA TRP A 133 29.60 -16.90 17.77
C TRP A 133 29.48 -16.89 16.24
N ILE A 134 28.94 -15.78 15.64
CA ILE A 134 28.82 -15.63 14.18
C ILE A 134 30.18 -15.74 13.52
N TYR A 135 31.16 -15.00 14.04
CA TYR A 135 32.52 -15.00 13.49
C TYR A 135 33.17 -16.39 13.53
N ALA A 136 32.86 -17.16 14.59
CA ALA A 136 33.40 -18.51 14.76
C ALA A 136 32.73 -19.56 13.87
N ASN A 137 31.40 -19.46 13.67
CA ASN A 137 30.61 -20.56 13.12
C ASN A 137 30.09 -20.30 11.70
N VAL A 138 30.09 -19.04 11.24
CA VAL A 138 29.54 -18.69 9.92
C VAL A 138 30.64 -18.20 9.01
N SER A 139 31.00 -19.01 8.04
CA SER A 139 31.95 -18.59 7.00
C SER A 139 31.31 -17.52 6.13
N ASN A 140 32.09 -16.49 5.81
CA ASN A 140 31.61 -15.33 5.00
C ASN A 140 30.32 -14.69 5.54
N TYR A 141 30.22 -14.51 6.86
CA TYR A 141 29.05 -13.95 7.52
C TYR A 141 28.65 -12.57 6.98
N LYS A 142 29.55 -11.84 6.32
CA LYS A 142 29.28 -10.52 5.75
C LYS A 142 28.27 -10.55 4.63
N ASP A 143 28.24 -11.62 3.84
CA ASP A 143 27.45 -11.71 2.61
C ASP A 143 26.42 -12.86 2.64
N SER A 144 26.54 -13.81 3.56
CA SER A 144 25.77 -15.08 3.54
C SER A 144 24.83 -15.30 4.71
N LEU A 145 24.69 -14.33 5.63
CA LEU A 145 23.79 -14.48 6.78
C LEU A 145 22.34 -14.65 6.33
N VAL A 146 21.87 -13.75 5.47
CA VAL A 146 20.52 -13.80 4.91
C VAL A 146 20.64 -14.24 3.45
N SER A 147 20.33 -15.50 3.17
CA SER A 147 20.42 -16.03 1.81
C SER A 147 19.12 -15.82 1.03
N ASN A 148 19.24 -15.65 -0.29
CA ASN A 148 18.08 -15.53 -1.19
C ASN A 148 17.12 -16.73 -1.06
N THR A 149 17.65 -17.94 -0.97
CA THR A 149 16.83 -19.15 -0.78
C THR A 149 16.00 -19.15 0.50
N LEU A 150 16.53 -18.62 1.59
CA LEU A 150 15.82 -18.51 2.86
C LEU A 150 14.67 -17.48 2.74
N VAL A 151 14.95 -16.31 2.17
CA VAL A 151 13.96 -15.26 1.95
C VAL A 151 12.88 -15.75 0.97
N ALA A 152 13.27 -16.39 -0.13
CA ALA A 152 12.32 -16.96 -1.09
C ALA A 152 11.41 -18.02 -0.45
N SER A 153 11.96 -18.89 0.41
CA SER A 153 11.16 -19.87 1.15
C SER A 153 10.18 -19.19 2.10
N ALA A 154 10.62 -18.18 2.84
CA ALA A 154 9.78 -17.44 3.76
C ALA A 154 8.64 -16.70 3.02
N ILE A 155 8.92 -16.09 1.86
CA ILE A 155 7.91 -15.45 1.02
C ILE A 155 6.87 -16.48 0.54
N LYS A 156 7.32 -17.62 0.00
CA LYS A 156 6.42 -18.69 -0.47
C LYS A 156 5.53 -19.24 0.64
N ASN A 157 6.07 -19.44 1.83
CA ASN A 157 5.31 -19.90 2.98
C ASN A 157 4.31 -18.85 3.46
N SER A 158 4.70 -17.58 3.44
CA SER A 158 3.83 -16.46 3.81
C SER A 158 2.68 -16.28 2.82
N CYS A 159 2.99 -16.35 1.53
CA CYS A 159 2.01 -16.25 0.45
C CYS A 159 0.94 -17.36 0.56
N LYS A 160 1.36 -18.60 0.80
CA LYS A 160 0.46 -19.76 0.93
C LYS A 160 -0.53 -19.65 2.09
N ALA A 161 -0.23 -18.85 3.10
CA ALA A 161 -1.11 -18.59 4.24
C ALA A 161 -2.15 -17.51 4.00
N LEU A 162 -2.06 -16.76 2.88
CA LEU A 162 -2.90 -15.61 2.55
C LEU A 162 -3.79 -15.91 1.33
N ASN A 163 -4.97 -15.29 1.29
CA ASN A 163 -5.83 -15.28 0.11
C ASN A 163 -5.30 -14.28 -0.94
N ASP A 164 -5.91 -14.24 -2.13
CA ASP A 164 -5.46 -13.40 -3.23
C ASP A 164 -5.43 -11.90 -2.88
N THR A 165 -6.43 -11.42 -2.16
CA THR A 165 -6.53 -10.01 -1.75
C THR A 165 -5.48 -9.65 -0.71
N ASP A 166 -5.27 -10.51 0.28
CA ASP A 166 -4.33 -10.27 1.39
C ASP A 166 -2.87 -10.43 0.94
N ALA A 167 -2.61 -11.33 -0.02
CA ALA A 167 -1.28 -11.57 -0.57
C ALA A 167 -0.71 -10.35 -1.35
N THR A 168 -1.58 -9.51 -1.89
CA THR A 168 -1.18 -8.24 -2.51
C THR A 168 -1.07 -7.08 -1.52
N ASN A 169 -1.64 -7.24 -0.32
CA ASN A 169 -1.60 -6.22 0.73
C ASN A 169 -0.26 -6.24 1.46
N ARG A 170 0.62 -5.28 1.16
CA ARG A 170 1.94 -5.15 1.78
C ARG A 170 1.89 -5.08 3.31
N GLY A 171 0.84 -4.46 3.86
CA GLY A 171 0.64 -4.35 5.31
C GLY A 171 0.44 -5.71 6.01
N LEU A 172 0.07 -6.76 5.26
CA LEU A 172 -0.13 -8.11 5.77
C LEU A 172 1.01 -9.05 5.40
N ILE A 173 1.46 -9.02 4.15
CA ILE A 173 2.50 -9.94 3.68
C ILE A 173 3.88 -9.61 4.26
N GLU A 174 4.29 -8.33 4.30
CA GLU A 174 5.63 -7.94 4.77
C GLU A 174 5.90 -8.35 6.24
N PRO A 175 5.00 -8.09 7.21
CA PRO A 175 5.20 -8.55 8.59
C PRO A 175 5.22 -10.07 8.72
N LEU A 176 4.44 -10.77 7.90
CA LEU A 176 4.40 -12.22 7.90
C LEU A 176 5.70 -12.81 7.34
N VAL A 177 6.21 -12.24 6.25
CA VAL A 177 7.53 -12.61 5.70
C VAL A 177 8.63 -12.30 6.71
N GLN A 178 8.60 -11.13 7.35
CA GLN A 178 9.57 -10.76 8.39
C GLN A 178 9.61 -11.81 9.51
N LYS A 179 8.44 -12.21 10.01
CA LYS A 179 8.32 -13.24 11.03
C LYS A 179 8.87 -14.59 10.57
N ASN A 180 8.54 -15.02 9.36
CA ASN A 180 8.99 -16.30 8.80
C ASN A 180 10.50 -16.30 8.50
N VAL A 181 11.06 -15.16 8.04
CA VAL A 181 12.52 -15.00 7.87
C VAL A 181 13.22 -15.06 9.22
N GLN A 182 12.73 -14.36 10.24
CA GLN A 182 13.27 -14.40 11.59
C GLN A 182 13.27 -15.83 12.14
N GLN A 183 12.14 -16.51 12.07
CA GLN A 183 12.03 -17.90 12.51
C GLN A 183 13.04 -18.83 11.82
N SER A 184 13.17 -18.71 10.50
CA SER A 184 14.13 -19.53 9.74
C SER A 184 15.58 -19.21 10.09
N LEU A 185 15.90 -17.97 10.47
CA LEU A 185 17.23 -17.59 10.95
C LEU A 185 17.50 -18.11 12.37
N ASP A 186 16.49 -18.05 13.25
CA ASP A 186 16.58 -18.58 14.60
C ASP A 186 16.76 -20.11 14.60
N GLU A 187 16.08 -20.81 13.70
CA GLU A 187 16.29 -22.26 13.49
C GLU A 187 17.68 -22.58 12.95
N LYS A 188 18.24 -21.72 12.09
CA LYS A 188 19.53 -21.95 11.45
C LYS A 188 20.73 -21.58 12.34
N TYR A 189 20.66 -20.46 13.04
CA TYR A 189 21.78 -19.87 13.77
C TYR A 189 21.60 -19.84 15.28
N GLY A 190 20.39 -20.08 15.78
CA GLY A 190 20.01 -19.92 17.18
C GLY A 190 19.25 -18.60 17.41
N GLU A 191 18.53 -18.57 18.52
CA GLU A 191 17.67 -17.43 18.87
C GLU A 191 18.45 -16.12 18.99
N GLU A 192 17.92 -15.07 18.41
CA GLU A 192 18.42 -13.70 18.49
C GLU A 192 19.88 -13.49 18.00
N VAL A 193 20.41 -14.38 17.19
CA VAL A 193 21.76 -14.21 16.61
C VAL A 193 21.76 -13.14 15.52
N VAL A 194 20.75 -13.20 14.63
CA VAL A 194 20.48 -12.21 13.60
C VAL A 194 19.07 -11.69 13.78
N ILE A 195 18.91 -10.40 13.87
CA ILE A 195 17.61 -9.74 14.11
C ILE A 195 17.14 -9.09 12.81
N ILE A 196 15.96 -9.45 12.35
CA ILE A 196 15.33 -8.84 11.19
C ILE A 196 14.51 -7.64 11.65
N ASN A 197 14.94 -6.46 11.24
CA ASN A 197 14.28 -5.21 11.59
C ASN A 197 13.07 -4.94 10.70
N LYS A 198 13.21 -5.18 9.38
CA LYS A 198 12.17 -4.92 8.41
C LYS A 198 12.36 -5.75 7.15
N VAL A 199 11.24 -6.11 6.53
CA VAL A 199 11.19 -6.61 5.16
C VAL A 199 10.31 -5.68 4.34
N VAL A 200 10.77 -5.31 3.16
CA VAL A 200 10.02 -4.46 2.21
C VAL A 200 10.01 -5.16 0.86
N ILE A 201 8.83 -5.22 0.25
CA ILE A 201 8.63 -5.78 -1.07
C ILE A 201 8.28 -4.63 -2.02
N SER A 202 9.09 -4.44 -3.07
CA SER A 202 8.95 -3.30 -3.99
C SER A 202 7.78 -3.48 -4.94
N ASP A 203 7.60 -4.68 -5.47
CA ASP A 203 6.57 -4.98 -6.46
C ASP A 203 5.95 -6.35 -6.25
N THR A 204 4.65 -6.47 -6.53
CA THR A 204 3.90 -7.72 -6.48
C THR A 204 2.77 -7.68 -7.49
N ASN A 205 2.58 -8.76 -8.23
CA ASN A 205 1.47 -8.89 -9.16
C ASN A 205 1.14 -10.37 -9.37
N PHE A 206 -0.06 -10.63 -9.88
CA PHE A 206 -0.48 -11.96 -10.30
C PHE A 206 0.05 -12.26 -11.71
N GLU A 207 -0.03 -13.52 -12.09
CA GLU A 207 0.20 -13.95 -13.46
C GLU A 207 -0.76 -13.25 -14.43
N ASP A 208 -0.28 -12.89 -15.62
CA ASP A 208 -1.04 -12.13 -16.62
C ASP A 208 -2.36 -12.79 -16.98
N SER A 209 -2.37 -14.12 -17.11
CA SER A 209 -3.59 -14.90 -17.39
C SER A 209 -4.67 -14.73 -16.31
N TYR A 210 -4.28 -14.62 -15.05
CA TYR A 210 -5.21 -14.37 -13.94
C TYR A 210 -5.71 -12.91 -13.97
N ASN A 211 -4.82 -11.96 -14.19
CA ASN A 211 -5.19 -10.54 -14.30
C ASN A 211 -6.19 -10.33 -15.44
N ASP A 212 -5.98 -10.96 -16.59
CA ASP A 212 -6.88 -10.89 -17.74
C ASP A 212 -8.26 -11.50 -17.41
N ALA A 213 -8.29 -12.63 -16.72
CA ALA A 213 -9.53 -13.26 -16.29
C ALA A 213 -10.32 -12.40 -15.28
N VAL A 214 -9.61 -11.77 -14.33
CA VAL A 214 -10.22 -10.84 -13.37
C VAL A 214 -10.75 -9.59 -14.07
N ALA A 215 -9.99 -9.02 -15.00
CA ALA A 215 -10.42 -7.86 -15.79
C ALA A 215 -11.65 -8.18 -16.64
N ALA A 216 -11.69 -9.34 -17.29
CA ALA A 216 -12.85 -9.80 -18.07
C ALA A 216 -14.10 -10.00 -17.19
N LYS A 217 -13.93 -10.59 -15.99
CA LYS A 217 -15.02 -10.76 -15.02
C LYS A 217 -15.56 -9.42 -14.54
N GLN A 218 -14.68 -8.47 -14.22
CA GLN A 218 -15.09 -7.11 -13.80
C GLN A 218 -15.84 -6.38 -14.91
N THR A 219 -15.35 -6.48 -16.15
CA THR A 219 -16.01 -5.88 -17.30
C THR A 219 -17.41 -6.46 -17.50
N ALA A 220 -17.56 -7.76 -17.47
CA ALA A 220 -18.85 -8.42 -17.58
C ALA A 220 -19.83 -8.04 -16.45
N GLN A 221 -19.31 -7.88 -15.23
CA GLN A 221 -20.11 -7.44 -14.09
C GLN A 221 -20.60 -6.01 -14.24
N LEU A 222 -19.72 -5.10 -14.66
CA LEU A 222 -20.09 -3.71 -14.95
C LEU A 222 -21.11 -3.59 -16.09
N GLU A 223 -20.98 -4.40 -17.14
CA GLU A 223 -21.97 -4.46 -18.22
C GLU A 223 -23.33 -4.96 -17.72
N TYR A 224 -23.34 -5.99 -16.89
CA TYR A 224 -24.57 -6.50 -16.28
C TYR A 224 -25.25 -5.45 -15.39
N GLU A 225 -24.51 -4.76 -14.53
CA GLU A 225 -25.03 -3.69 -13.67
C GLU A 225 -25.57 -2.50 -14.53
N LYS A 226 -24.84 -2.13 -15.59
CA LYS A 226 -25.28 -1.09 -16.54
C LYS A 226 -26.61 -1.50 -17.17
N GLN A 227 -26.73 -2.73 -17.64
CA GLN A 227 -27.95 -3.23 -18.26
C GLN A 227 -29.12 -3.28 -17.27
N GLN A 228 -28.87 -3.63 -16.02
CA GLN A 228 -29.91 -3.54 -14.97
C GLN A 228 -30.40 -2.11 -14.77
N ILE A 229 -29.47 -1.15 -14.69
CA ILE A 229 -29.81 0.29 -14.54
C ILE A 229 -30.59 0.77 -15.76
N GLU A 230 -30.20 0.41 -16.98
CA GLU A 230 -30.91 0.78 -18.22
C GLU A 230 -32.33 0.17 -18.24
N ASN A 231 -32.48 -1.10 -17.89
CA ASN A 231 -33.79 -1.75 -17.79
C ASN A 231 -34.67 -1.07 -16.73
N GLN A 232 -34.12 -0.72 -15.57
CA GLN A 232 -34.83 -0.03 -14.52
C GLN A 232 -35.31 1.36 -14.98
N LYS A 233 -34.46 2.11 -15.65
CA LYS A 233 -34.81 3.41 -16.23
C LYS A 233 -35.89 3.28 -17.30
N ALA A 234 -35.84 2.23 -18.14
CA ALA A 234 -36.89 1.97 -19.13
C ALA A 234 -38.24 1.66 -18.50
N ILE A 235 -38.25 0.87 -17.43
CA ILE A 235 -39.48 0.57 -16.66
C ILE A 235 -40.01 1.84 -16.01
N GLU A 236 -39.18 2.64 -15.37
CA GLU A 236 -39.58 3.90 -14.74
C GLU A 236 -40.11 4.91 -15.77
N ALA A 237 -39.48 5.03 -16.95
CA ALA A 237 -39.96 5.86 -18.05
C ALA A 237 -41.33 5.39 -18.55
N ALA A 238 -41.51 4.05 -18.75
CA ALA A 238 -42.78 3.52 -19.16
C ALA A 238 -43.90 3.72 -18.13
N GLN A 239 -43.58 3.61 -16.85
CA GLN A 239 -44.52 3.89 -15.74
C GLN A 239 -44.88 5.39 -15.68
N ALA A 240 -43.89 6.25 -15.84
CA ALA A 240 -44.11 7.70 -15.91
C ALA A 240 -45.03 8.08 -17.09
N ASP A 241 -44.75 7.53 -18.26
CA ASP A 241 -45.59 7.73 -19.46
C ASP A 241 -47.03 7.22 -19.28
N ALA A 242 -47.19 6.06 -18.67
CA ALA A 242 -48.51 5.52 -18.36
C ALA A 242 -49.26 6.42 -17.34
N THR A 243 -48.55 6.90 -16.31
CA THR A 243 -49.13 7.84 -15.34
C THR A 243 -49.53 9.18 -15.98
N VAL A 244 -48.70 9.74 -16.84
CA VAL A 244 -49.01 10.97 -17.58
C VAL A 244 -50.25 10.77 -18.43
N LYS A 245 -50.35 9.65 -19.21
CA LYS A 245 -51.52 9.35 -20.04
C LYS A 245 -52.80 9.19 -19.24
N THR A 246 -52.74 8.48 -18.10
CA THR A 246 -53.92 8.32 -17.23
C THR A 246 -54.33 9.62 -16.60
N THR A 247 -53.38 10.44 -16.11
CA THR A 247 -53.66 11.77 -15.56
C THR A 247 -54.24 12.69 -16.59
N GLN A 248 -53.72 12.70 -17.85
CA GLN A 248 -54.28 13.49 -18.92
C GLN A 248 -55.69 13.04 -19.30
N ALA A 249 -55.94 11.76 -19.43
CA ALA A 249 -57.29 11.23 -19.72
C ALA A 249 -58.29 11.59 -18.61
N GLN A 250 -57.84 11.53 -17.33
CA GLN A 250 -58.68 11.95 -16.21
C GLN A 250 -58.98 13.46 -16.27
N ALA A 251 -57.97 14.27 -16.53
CA ALA A 251 -58.15 15.73 -16.65
C ALA A 251 -59.06 16.11 -17.83
N ASP A 252 -58.94 15.41 -18.95
CA ASP A 252 -59.85 15.62 -20.11
C ASP A 252 -61.28 15.20 -19.77
N ALA A 253 -61.49 14.09 -19.08
CA ALA A 253 -62.81 13.65 -18.60
C ALA A 253 -63.38 14.64 -17.60
N ASP A 254 -62.65 15.10 -16.63
CA ASP A 254 -63.08 16.08 -15.65
C ASP A 254 -63.44 17.42 -16.31
N ALA A 255 -62.63 17.89 -17.29
CA ALA A 255 -62.91 19.09 -18.06
C ALA A 255 -64.20 18.95 -18.89
N ALA A 256 -64.47 17.76 -19.47
CA ALA A 256 -65.71 17.49 -20.17
C ALA A 256 -66.93 17.52 -19.24
N VAL A 257 -66.82 16.94 -18.07
CA VAL A 257 -67.87 16.94 -17.03
C VAL A 257 -68.14 18.38 -16.56
N ILE A 258 -67.09 19.16 -16.24
CA ILE A 258 -67.25 20.58 -15.84
C ILE A 258 -67.92 21.41 -16.93
N LYS A 259 -67.49 21.19 -18.20
CA LYS A 259 -68.13 21.87 -19.35
C LYS A 259 -69.59 21.49 -19.50
N ALA A 260 -69.90 20.19 -19.40
CA ALA A 260 -71.28 19.74 -19.48
C ALA A 260 -72.16 20.27 -18.36
N GLN A 261 -71.63 20.27 -17.12
CA GLN A 261 -72.30 20.86 -15.97
C GLN A 261 -72.53 22.35 -16.13
N GLY A 262 -71.50 23.09 -16.55
CA GLY A 262 -71.62 24.53 -16.83
C GLY A 262 -72.67 24.84 -17.91
N GLN A 263 -72.76 23.97 -18.94
CA GLN A 263 -73.77 24.10 -20.00
C GLN A 263 -75.19 23.78 -19.46
N ALA A 264 -75.30 22.74 -18.64
CA ALA A 264 -76.59 22.44 -17.99
C ALA A 264 -77.06 23.56 -17.07
N ASP A 265 -76.16 24.12 -16.26
CA ASP A 265 -76.45 25.22 -15.36
C ASP A 265 -76.81 26.49 -16.14
N ALA A 266 -76.10 26.78 -17.23
CA ALA A 266 -76.43 27.89 -18.13
C ALA A 266 -77.81 27.70 -18.78
N ASN A 267 -78.10 26.48 -19.29
CA ASN A 267 -79.40 26.18 -19.84
C ASN A 267 -80.54 26.24 -18.81
N LYS A 268 -80.29 25.87 -17.53
CA LYS A 268 -81.26 25.99 -16.44
C LYS A 268 -81.50 27.46 -16.13
N LEU A 269 -80.46 28.28 -16.01
CA LEU A 269 -80.62 29.72 -15.78
C LEU A 269 -81.33 30.37 -16.96
N LEU A 270 -81.08 29.96 -18.19
CA LEU A 270 -81.79 30.47 -19.38
C LEU A 270 -83.25 30.07 -19.32
N ASN A 271 -83.58 28.82 -19.00
CA ASN A 271 -84.94 28.33 -18.83
C ASN A 271 -85.68 29.05 -17.73
N ASP A 272 -85.05 29.29 -16.55
CA ASP A 272 -85.62 29.99 -15.41
C ASP A 272 -85.80 31.48 -15.70
N SER A 273 -85.09 32.07 -16.62
CA SER A 273 -85.16 33.48 -17.04
C SER A 273 -86.11 33.73 -18.21
N LEU A 274 -86.50 32.68 -19.00
CA LEU A 274 -87.36 32.75 -20.14
C LEU A 274 -88.83 32.83 -19.66
N THR A 275 -89.36 33.99 -19.56
CA THR A 275 -90.78 34.21 -19.47
C THR A 275 -91.43 34.16 -20.83
N ASP A 276 -92.71 33.80 -20.90
CA ASP A 276 -93.48 33.74 -22.19
C ASP A 276 -93.38 35.01 -22.98
N MET A 277 -93.18 36.17 -22.33
CA MET A 277 -92.98 37.45 -22.96
C MET A 277 -91.63 37.59 -23.69
N ILE A 278 -90.51 37.07 -23.13
CA ILE A 278 -89.16 37.05 -23.72
C ILE A 278 -89.11 36.09 -24.89
N LEU A 279 -89.80 34.96 -24.81
CA LEU A 279 -89.87 33.99 -25.93
C LEU A 279 -90.63 34.58 -27.13
N LYS A 280 -91.69 35.33 -26.84
CA LYS A 280 -92.42 36.07 -27.89
C LYS A 280 -91.63 37.20 -28.52
N GLU A 281 -90.85 37.97 -27.70
CA GLU A 281 -89.93 39.01 -28.22
C GLU A 281 -88.78 38.40 -29.07
N GLN A 282 -88.09 37.32 -28.66
CA GLN A 282 -87.08 36.64 -29.43
C GLN A 282 -87.62 35.98 -30.73
N THR A 283 -88.86 35.52 -30.67
CA THR A 283 -89.51 34.98 -31.87
C THR A 283 -89.83 36.07 -32.86
N ILE A 284 -90.29 37.23 -32.41
CA ILE A 284 -90.52 38.41 -33.25
C ILE A 284 -89.19 38.94 -33.83
N ASP A 285 -88.15 39.04 -33.03
CA ASP A 285 -86.83 39.57 -33.45
C ASP A 285 -86.14 38.68 -34.52
N LYS A 286 -86.40 37.39 -34.47
CA LYS A 286 -85.88 36.42 -35.45
C LYS A 286 -86.84 36.15 -36.59
N TRP A 287 -88.04 36.80 -36.61
CA TRP A 287 -89.02 36.59 -37.64
C TRP A 287 -88.66 37.47 -38.87
N ASN A 288 -88.51 36.80 -39.98
CA ASN A 288 -88.18 37.42 -41.28
C ASN A 288 -89.38 38.18 -41.98
N GLY A 289 -90.53 38.31 -41.24
CA GLY A 289 -91.69 38.97 -41.71
C GLY A 289 -92.57 38.14 -42.69
N GLU A 290 -92.25 36.92 -42.96
CA GLU A 290 -93.05 36.04 -43.85
C GLU A 290 -93.77 34.98 -42.97
N LEU A 291 -95.08 34.85 -43.23
CA LEU A 291 -95.84 33.77 -42.57
C LEU A 291 -95.41 32.41 -43.13
N PRO A 292 -95.23 31.38 -42.26
CA PRO A 292 -94.82 30.07 -42.71
C PRO A 292 -95.87 29.52 -43.68
N LYS A 293 -95.43 29.24 -44.92
CA LYS A 293 -96.27 28.54 -45.90
C LYS A 293 -96.41 27.10 -45.45
N VAL A 294 -97.54 26.80 -44.83
CA VAL A 294 -97.93 25.42 -44.48
C VAL A 294 -98.35 24.73 -45.77
N SER A 295 -97.50 23.96 -46.38
CA SER A 295 -97.92 22.98 -47.38
C SER A 295 -98.27 21.69 -46.69
N GLY A 296 -99.53 21.37 -46.71
CA GLY A 296 -100.25 20.33 -46.03
C GLY A 296 -99.62 18.99 -45.90
N ALA A 297 -99.55 18.56 -44.67
CA ALA A 297 -99.88 17.24 -44.23
C ALA A 297 -100.41 17.33 -42.77
N SER A 298 -101.50 16.71 -42.56
CA SER A 298 -102.34 16.75 -41.38
C SER A 298 -101.59 16.61 -40.08
N ASN A 299 -101.96 17.41 -39.11
CA ASN A 299 -101.65 17.37 -37.67
C ASN A 299 -100.44 18.21 -37.19
N THR A 300 -100.29 19.43 -37.62
CA THR A 300 -99.67 20.40 -36.77
C THR A 300 -100.45 21.74 -36.92
N MET A 301 -101.50 21.85 -36.23
CA MET A 301 -102.14 23.15 -35.93
C MET A 301 -101.24 23.87 -34.88
N VAL A 302 -100.35 24.68 -35.36
CA VAL A 302 -99.82 25.73 -34.52
C VAL A 302 -100.87 26.79 -34.50
N ASP A 303 -101.61 26.93 -33.38
CA ASP A 303 -102.56 27.98 -33.19
C ASP A 303 -101.85 29.34 -33.06
N VAL A 304 -101.92 30.09 -34.12
CA VAL A 304 -101.27 31.43 -34.21
C VAL A 304 -102.16 32.50 -33.57
N GLY A 305 -103.33 32.07 -33.07
CA GLY A 305 -104.28 32.99 -32.42
C GLY A 305 -103.85 33.59 -31.11
N ASP A 306 -103.06 32.83 -30.32
CA ASP A 306 -102.52 33.26 -29.07
C ASP A 306 -101.29 34.18 -29.17
N ILE A 307 -100.68 34.30 -30.31
CA ILE A 307 -99.48 35.14 -30.52
C ILE A 307 -99.84 36.63 -30.82
N VAL A 308 -101.11 36.88 -31.26
CA VAL A 308 -101.49 38.21 -31.79
C VAL A 308 -102.46 38.92 -30.88
N THR A 309 -103.03 38.31 -29.87
CA THR A 309 -103.95 38.94 -28.94
C THR A 309 -103.55 38.87 -27.47
N ASN A 310 -102.54 39.61 -27.13
CA ASN A 310 -102.36 40.25 -25.85
C ASN A 310 -101.28 41.28 -25.89
#